data_72e3521e63a895cf28273a42edc1eeb9
#
_entry.id   72e3521e63a895cf28273a42edc1eeb9
#
_cell.length_a   1.000
_cell.length_b   1.000
_cell.length_c   1.000
_cell.angle_alpha   90.00
_cell.angle_beta   90.00
_cell.angle_gamma   90.00
#
_symmetry.space_group_name_H-M   'P 1'
#
loop_
_entity.id
_entity.type
_entity.pdbx_description
1 polymer ?
#
loop_
_entity_poly.entity_id
_entity_poly.type
_entity_poly.pdbx_seq_one_letter_code
_entity_poly.pdbx_strand_id
1 'polypeptide(L)'
;LFLKLLKSTVRNPKKKLWDLMMKNVYSLGAYQVDPNNFRLDIWYNNPSTSIDINYIPKPGVDDKLLIQLLDLDRLNQQQQLYQDGLFDFVPITSNQGKIANGGTINPRNGRLYFTTIEPFGKTLEQKMLAQGISSTIIEKVAFTQLYDSTKTAAQQLPEINRFKIKGTYQSSVSSEISLNAMNIPQGSVVVTAGGQILTEGAQYMVDYNLG
;
A
#
# COMPACT_ATOMS: atom_id res chain seq x y z
N LEU A 1 -25.89 11.31 18.12
CA LEU A 1 -24.52 10.80 18.08
C LEU A 1 -23.59 11.91 17.63
N PHE A 2 -22.65 12.33 18.47
CA PHE A 2 -21.62 13.30 18.09
C PHE A 2 -20.36 12.53 17.72
N LEU A 3 -19.92 12.65 16.46
CA LEU A 3 -18.66 12.11 16.00
C LEU A 3 -17.61 13.22 15.98
N LYS A 4 -16.55 13.06 16.73
CA LYS A 4 -15.38 13.95 16.70
C LYS A 4 -14.38 13.41 15.70
N LEU A 5 -14.14 14.15 14.62
CA LEU A 5 -13.08 13.84 13.67
C LEU A 5 -11.73 14.17 14.33
N LEU A 6 -10.94 13.11 14.57
CA LEU A 6 -9.56 13.23 15.03
C LEU A 6 -8.65 13.30 13.79
N LYS A 7 -8.52 14.49 13.23
CA LYS A 7 -7.59 14.75 12.14
C LYS A 7 -6.46 15.64 12.65
N SER A 8 -5.23 15.22 12.45
CA SER A 8 -4.07 16.06 12.70
C SER A 8 -3.28 16.22 11.40
N THR A 9 -2.96 17.45 11.04
CA THR A 9 -2.02 17.79 9.96
C THR A 9 -0.57 17.71 10.44
N VAL A 10 -0.37 17.60 11.76
CA VAL A 10 0.96 17.58 12.37
C VAL A 10 1.50 16.16 12.33
N ARG A 11 2.49 15.93 11.50
CA ARG A 11 3.23 14.66 11.41
C ARG A 11 4.27 14.57 12.53
N ASN A 12 3.80 14.29 13.74
CA ASN A 12 4.65 14.18 14.91
C ASN A 12 4.38 12.86 15.64
N PRO A 13 5.32 11.89 15.60
CA PRO A 13 5.16 10.58 16.23
C PRO A 13 5.07 10.63 17.77
N LYS A 14 5.48 11.74 18.41
CA LYS A 14 5.38 11.91 19.85
C LYS A 14 3.96 12.30 20.33
N LYS A 15 3.03 12.57 19.41
CA LYS A 15 1.65 12.93 19.78
C LYS A 15 0.75 11.70 19.75
N LYS A 16 -0.10 11.53 20.76
CA LYS A 16 -1.07 10.42 20.88
C LYS A 16 -1.98 10.26 19.65
N LEU A 17 -2.29 11.35 18.94
CA LEU A 17 -3.07 11.29 17.70
C LEU A 17 -2.35 10.57 16.56
N TRP A 18 -1.02 10.46 16.63
CA TRP A 18 -0.22 9.72 15.63
C TRP A 18 -0.59 8.24 15.57
N ASP A 19 -0.89 7.61 16.71
CA ASP A 19 -1.26 6.20 16.78
C ASP A 19 -2.62 5.92 16.13
N LEU A 20 -3.48 6.94 16.05
CA LEU A 20 -4.81 6.84 15.45
C LEU A 20 -4.81 7.19 13.95
N MET A 21 -3.69 7.61 13.38
CA MET A 21 -3.59 7.95 11.96
C MET A 21 -3.44 6.70 11.11
N MET A 22 -4.15 6.65 10.00
CA MET A 22 -3.93 5.63 8.96
C MET A 22 -2.58 5.88 8.29
N LYS A 23 -1.60 5.02 8.55
CA LYS A 23 -0.22 5.19 8.08
C LYS A 23 0.07 4.38 6.81
N ASN A 24 -0.69 3.31 6.58
CA ASN A 24 -0.48 2.37 5.47
C ASN A 24 -1.60 2.50 4.44
N VAL A 25 -1.70 3.68 3.85
CA VAL A 25 -2.60 3.96 2.72
C VAL A 25 -1.73 4.32 1.53
N TYR A 26 -1.80 3.50 0.49
CA TYR A 26 -0.99 3.66 -0.71
C TYR A 26 -1.89 4.04 -1.89
N SER A 27 -1.48 5.01 -2.69
CA SER A 27 -2.15 5.37 -3.94
C SER A 27 -1.47 4.65 -5.09
N LEU A 28 -2.26 3.99 -5.93
CA LEU A 28 -1.79 3.40 -7.18
C LEU A 28 -1.64 4.45 -8.29
N GLY A 29 -2.12 5.68 -8.06
CA GLY A 29 -2.15 6.71 -9.11
C GLY A 29 -3.15 6.41 -10.23
N ALA A 30 -4.14 5.58 -9.97
CA ALA A 30 -5.11 5.12 -10.96
C ALA A 30 -6.53 5.16 -10.40
N TYR A 31 -7.50 5.26 -11.31
CA TYR A 31 -8.92 5.20 -11.01
C TYR A 31 -9.54 3.99 -11.72
N GLN A 32 -10.64 3.46 -11.20
CA GLN A 32 -11.38 2.33 -11.77
C GLN A 32 -10.47 1.13 -12.08
N VAL A 33 -9.74 0.68 -11.08
CA VAL A 33 -8.82 -0.46 -11.18
C VAL A 33 -9.62 -1.74 -11.43
N ASP A 34 -9.22 -2.50 -12.46
CA ASP A 34 -9.86 -3.75 -12.84
C ASP A 34 -9.46 -4.88 -11.89
N PRO A 35 -10.42 -5.53 -11.19
CA PRO A 35 -10.12 -6.64 -10.29
C PRO A 35 -9.52 -7.86 -10.99
N ASN A 36 -9.88 -8.12 -12.26
CA ASN A 36 -9.42 -9.32 -12.98
C ASN A 36 -7.94 -9.24 -13.37
N ASN A 37 -7.43 -8.02 -13.55
CA ASN A 37 -6.06 -7.76 -13.98
C ASN A 37 -5.24 -7.06 -12.88
N PHE A 38 -5.58 -7.31 -11.63
CA PHE A 38 -4.85 -6.83 -10.47
C PHE A 38 -4.01 -7.94 -9.86
N ARG A 39 -2.72 -7.67 -9.68
CA ARG A 39 -1.79 -8.53 -8.96
C ARG A 39 -0.98 -7.65 -8.00
N LEU A 40 -0.97 -8.01 -6.75
CA LEU A 40 -0.18 -7.36 -5.71
C LEU A 40 0.55 -8.40 -4.89
N ASP A 41 1.80 -8.13 -4.58
CA ASP A 41 2.58 -8.94 -3.66
C ASP A 41 3.45 -8.05 -2.75
N ILE A 42 3.77 -8.58 -1.59
CA ILE A 42 4.69 -7.97 -0.64
C ILE A 42 6.00 -8.75 -0.71
N TRP A 43 7.08 -8.02 -0.87
CA TRP A 43 8.42 -8.57 -1.02
C TRP A 43 9.29 -8.17 0.16
N TYR A 44 10.14 -9.07 0.57
CA TYR A 44 11.17 -8.88 1.59
C TYR A 44 12.54 -9.08 0.94
N ASN A 45 13.42 -8.09 1.05
CA ASN A 45 14.79 -8.23 0.61
C ASN A 45 15.59 -9.06 1.61
N ASN A 46 15.91 -10.30 1.25
CA ASN A 46 16.65 -11.22 2.10
C ASN A 46 18.08 -10.70 2.33
N PRO A 47 18.49 -10.39 3.59
CA PRO A 47 19.81 -9.84 3.86
C PRO A 47 20.97 -10.80 3.52
N SER A 48 20.72 -12.10 3.49
CA SER A 48 21.76 -13.10 3.21
C SER A 48 22.06 -13.27 1.73
N THR A 49 21.07 -13.01 0.86
CA THR A 49 21.18 -13.25 -0.59
C THR A 49 20.99 -12.00 -1.43
N SER A 50 20.51 -10.91 -0.81
CA SER A 50 20.09 -9.65 -1.48
C SER A 50 18.99 -9.87 -2.54
N ILE A 51 18.28 -11.00 -2.50
CA ILE A 51 17.17 -11.32 -3.41
C ILE A 51 15.86 -10.94 -2.74
N ASP A 52 14.93 -10.36 -3.51
CA ASP A 52 13.56 -10.10 -3.06
C ASP A 52 12.77 -11.42 -3.08
N ILE A 53 12.20 -11.79 -1.95
CA ILE A 53 11.36 -12.98 -1.74
C ILE A 53 10.03 -12.53 -1.13
N ASN A 54 8.97 -13.28 -1.33
CA ASN A 54 7.62 -12.95 -0.85
C ASN A 54 7.23 -13.65 0.47
N TYR A 55 8.23 -14.09 1.21
CA TYR A 55 8.08 -14.68 2.55
C TYR A 55 9.26 -14.23 3.44
N ILE A 56 9.17 -14.46 4.76
CA ILE A 56 10.26 -14.21 5.69
C ILE A 56 11.00 -15.53 5.90
N PRO A 57 12.32 -15.61 5.57
CA PRO A 57 13.07 -16.84 5.66
C PRO A 57 13.49 -17.15 7.12
N LYS A 58 12.50 -17.38 7.97
CA LYS A 58 12.67 -17.74 9.39
C LYS A 58 11.72 -18.86 9.75
N PRO A 59 12.21 -19.94 10.40
CA PRO A 59 11.37 -21.07 10.79
C PRO A 59 10.13 -20.62 11.56
N GLY A 60 8.97 -21.15 11.18
CA GLY A 60 7.67 -20.81 11.75
C GLY A 60 6.87 -19.75 10.99
N VAL A 61 7.49 -19.04 10.04
CA VAL A 61 6.79 -18.10 9.13
C VAL A 61 7.26 -18.22 7.68
N ASP A 62 8.24 -19.09 7.42
CA ASP A 62 8.83 -19.30 6.09
C ASP A 62 7.93 -20.13 5.14
N ASP A 63 6.88 -20.73 5.67
CA ASP A 63 5.83 -21.44 4.95
C ASP A 63 4.67 -20.51 4.50
N LYS A 64 4.67 -19.23 4.93
CA LYS A 64 3.59 -18.28 4.67
C LYS A 64 4.03 -17.16 3.76
N LEU A 65 3.21 -16.85 2.77
CA LEU A 65 3.40 -15.65 1.96
C LEU A 65 3.23 -14.38 2.81
N LEU A 66 3.96 -13.33 2.49
CA LEU A 66 3.84 -12.06 3.22
C LEU A 66 2.45 -11.45 3.11
N ILE A 67 1.74 -11.61 1.99
CA ILE A 67 0.35 -11.17 1.87
C ILE A 67 -0.57 -11.89 2.86
N GLN A 68 -0.30 -13.16 3.17
CA GLN A 68 -1.03 -13.95 4.17
C GLN A 68 -0.66 -13.51 5.59
N LEU A 69 0.64 -13.37 5.84
CA LEU A 69 1.13 -12.93 7.14
C LEU A 69 0.65 -11.52 7.51
N LEU A 70 0.42 -10.65 6.50
CA LEU A 70 -0.02 -9.27 6.68
C LEU A 70 -1.54 -9.09 6.52
N ASP A 71 -2.33 -10.18 6.47
CA ASP A 71 -3.79 -10.19 6.34
C ASP A 71 -4.31 -9.53 5.05
N LEU A 72 -3.58 -9.64 3.97
CA LEU A 72 -3.97 -9.17 2.63
C LEU A 72 -4.51 -10.29 1.74
N ASP A 73 -4.39 -11.53 2.19
CA ASP A 73 -4.96 -12.75 1.61
C ASP A 73 -5.71 -13.48 2.73
N ARG A 74 -7.02 -13.28 2.80
CA ARG A 74 -7.92 -13.91 3.78
C ARG A 74 -9.09 -14.60 3.12
N LEU A 75 -9.39 -14.22 1.89
CA LEU A 75 -10.53 -14.67 1.12
C LEU A 75 -10.06 -15.36 -0.15
N ASN A 76 -10.76 -16.39 -0.56
CA ASN A 76 -10.58 -16.96 -1.88
C ASN A 76 -11.34 -16.15 -2.95
N GLN A 77 -11.19 -16.54 -4.21
CA GLN A 77 -11.89 -15.90 -5.33
C GLN A 77 -13.43 -15.95 -5.22
N GLN A 78 -13.97 -16.87 -4.42
CA GLN A 78 -15.40 -17.00 -4.13
C GLN A 78 -15.83 -16.19 -2.89
N GLN A 79 -14.96 -15.35 -2.34
CA GLN A 79 -15.20 -14.51 -1.16
C GLN A 79 -15.45 -15.33 0.13
N GLN A 80 -14.92 -16.55 0.20
CA GLN A 80 -14.97 -17.38 1.40
C GLN A 80 -13.68 -17.19 2.21
N LEU A 81 -13.73 -17.38 3.51
CA LEU A 81 -12.57 -17.29 4.41
C LEU A 81 -11.61 -18.47 4.15
N TYR A 82 -10.74 -18.28 3.17
CA TYR A 82 -9.71 -19.23 2.77
C TYR A 82 -8.59 -18.50 2.05
N GLN A 83 -7.35 -18.69 2.50
CA GLN A 83 -6.16 -18.12 1.89
C GLN A 83 -5.82 -18.88 0.61
N ASP A 84 -5.82 -18.21 -0.53
CA ASP A 84 -5.57 -18.83 -1.83
C ASP A 84 -4.25 -18.39 -2.48
N GLY A 85 -3.43 -17.62 -1.75
CA GLY A 85 -2.14 -17.11 -2.22
C GLY A 85 -2.26 -15.86 -3.08
N LEU A 86 -3.46 -15.28 -3.18
CA LEU A 86 -3.71 -14.09 -3.95
C LEU A 86 -4.17 -12.93 -3.05
N PHE A 87 -3.89 -11.73 -3.49
CA PHE A 87 -4.37 -10.53 -2.81
C PHE A 87 -5.90 -10.43 -2.88
N ASP A 88 -6.52 -10.11 -1.74
CA ASP A 88 -7.97 -9.92 -1.64
C ASP A 88 -8.42 -8.62 -2.29
N PHE A 89 -8.85 -8.68 -3.53
CA PHE A 89 -9.46 -7.55 -4.19
C PHE A 89 -10.92 -7.39 -3.75
N VAL A 90 -11.33 -6.18 -3.33
CA VAL A 90 -12.72 -5.92 -2.92
C VAL A 90 -13.59 -5.67 -4.13
N PRO A 91 -14.59 -6.49 -4.42
CA PRO A 91 -15.65 -6.07 -5.32
C PRO A 91 -16.48 -4.96 -4.64
N ILE A 92 -16.59 -3.81 -5.28
CA ILE A 92 -17.59 -2.82 -4.89
C ILE A 92 -18.95 -3.36 -5.37
N THR A 93 -19.75 -3.89 -4.47
CA THR A 93 -21.16 -4.15 -4.77
C THR A 93 -21.85 -2.79 -4.92
N SER A 94 -22.27 -2.48 -6.13
CA SER A 94 -22.71 -1.17 -6.60
C SER A 94 -23.96 -0.60 -5.94
N ASN A 95 -24.75 -1.39 -5.23
CA ASN A 95 -26.12 -0.98 -4.88
C ASN A 95 -26.31 -0.40 -3.49
N GLN A 96 -25.32 -0.38 -2.60
CA GLN A 96 -25.51 0.16 -1.25
C GLN A 96 -24.29 0.86 -0.63
N GLY A 97 -23.21 1.10 -1.35
CA GLY A 97 -22.02 1.74 -0.79
C GLY A 97 -21.31 0.91 0.30
N LYS A 98 -21.72 -0.31 0.53
CA LYS A 98 -21.09 -1.23 1.48
C LYS A 98 -19.87 -1.85 0.84
N ILE A 99 -18.72 -1.65 1.48
CA ILE A 99 -17.52 -2.41 1.18
C ILE A 99 -17.80 -3.85 1.59
N ALA A 100 -17.74 -4.77 0.65
CA ALA A 100 -17.85 -6.19 0.96
C ALA A 100 -16.74 -6.61 1.92
N ASN A 101 -17.05 -7.54 2.82
CA ASN A 101 -16.18 -7.93 3.92
C ASN A 101 -14.77 -8.28 3.46
N GLY A 102 -13.81 -7.52 3.93
CA GLY A 102 -12.42 -7.94 4.02
C GLY A 102 -11.44 -7.43 2.99
N GLY A 103 -11.84 -6.67 2.04
CA GLY A 103 -10.90 -6.17 1.07
C GLY A 103 -10.15 -4.92 1.51
N THR A 104 -8.97 -4.74 0.94
CA THR A 104 -8.00 -3.73 1.31
C THR A 104 -7.72 -2.72 0.20
N ILE A 105 -8.54 -2.74 -0.87
CA ILE A 105 -8.43 -1.78 -1.97
C ILE A 105 -9.77 -1.09 -2.24
N ASN A 106 -9.73 0.18 -2.58
CA ASN A 106 -10.83 0.88 -3.20
C ASN A 106 -10.52 1.06 -4.69
N PRO A 107 -11.12 0.26 -5.58
CA PRO A 107 -10.81 0.34 -7.00
C PRO A 107 -11.24 1.65 -7.65
N ARG A 108 -12.25 2.35 -7.12
CA ARG A 108 -12.71 3.62 -7.70
C ARG A 108 -11.65 4.71 -7.64
N ASN A 109 -10.88 4.76 -6.56
CA ASN A 109 -9.85 5.79 -6.36
C ASN A 109 -8.42 5.20 -6.30
N GLY A 110 -8.25 3.92 -6.61
CA GLY A 110 -6.95 3.24 -6.63
C GLY A 110 -6.19 3.31 -5.32
N ARG A 111 -6.88 3.25 -4.19
CA ARG A 111 -6.23 3.29 -2.87
C ARG A 111 -6.20 1.93 -2.23
N LEU A 112 -5.00 1.53 -1.82
CA LEU A 112 -4.74 0.32 -1.06
C LEU A 112 -4.66 0.65 0.43
N TYR A 113 -5.30 -0.17 1.26
CA TYR A 113 -5.32 -0.06 2.72
C TYR A 113 -4.83 -1.35 3.34
N PHE A 114 -4.13 -1.25 4.47
CA PHE A 114 -3.85 -2.42 5.30
C PHE A 114 -4.91 -2.55 6.39
N THR A 115 -5.22 -3.78 6.78
CA THR A 115 -6.23 -4.08 7.80
C THR A 115 -5.77 -3.77 9.22
N THR A 116 -4.45 -3.59 9.41
CA THR A 116 -3.81 -3.31 10.69
C THR A 116 -3.09 -1.96 10.67
N ILE A 117 -2.91 -1.36 11.86
CA ILE A 117 -2.32 -0.02 11.99
C ILE A 117 -0.81 -0.04 11.70
N GLU A 118 -0.11 -1.08 12.15
CA GLU A 118 1.35 -1.23 12.01
C GLU A 118 1.71 -2.60 11.40
N PRO A 119 1.33 -2.85 10.12
CA PRO A 119 1.50 -4.17 9.51
C PRO A 119 2.95 -4.64 9.46
N PHE A 120 3.91 -3.76 9.21
CA PHE A 120 5.34 -4.09 9.17
C PHE A 120 6.07 -3.90 10.51
N GLY A 121 5.40 -3.38 11.52
CA GLY A 121 5.92 -3.12 12.86
C GLY A 121 5.32 -4.06 13.90
N LYS A 122 4.65 -3.49 14.90
CA LYS A 122 4.12 -4.22 16.06
C LYS A 122 3.17 -5.37 15.70
N THR A 123 2.39 -5.25 14.64
CA THR A 123 1.52 -6.34 14.19
C THR A 123 2.34 -7.54 13.70
N LEU A 124 3.36 -7.30 12.90
CA LEU A 124 4.28 -8.36 12.44
C LEU A 124 5.03 -8.98 13.62
N GLU A 125 5.54 -8.16 14.52
CA GLU A 125 6.19 -8.61 15.76
C GLU A 125 5.30 -9.58 16.54
N GLN A 126 4.05 -9.20 16.81
CA GLN A 126 3.10 -10.05 17.54
C GLN A 126 2.83 -11.38 16.82
N LYS A 127 2.71 -11.35 15.50
CA LYS A 127 2.51 -12.57 14.71
C LYS A 127 3.72 -13.49 14.74
N MET A 128 4.92 -12.94 14.67
CA MET A 128 6.16 -13.71 14.76
C MET A 128 6.37 -14.28 16.18
N LEU A 129 6.07 -13.50 17.22
CA LEU A 129 6.10 -13.97 18.61
C LEU A 129 5.13 -15.14 18.83
N ALA A 130 3.92 -15.07 18.26
CA ALA A 130 2.93 -16.14 18.36
C ALA A 130 3.39 -17.45 17.69
N GLN A 131 4.35 -17.39 16.77
CA GLN A 131 5.00 -18.55 16.15
C GLN A 131 6.27 -18.99 16.90
N GLY A 132 6.54 -18.44 18.08
CA GLY A 132 7.69 -18.80 18.91
C GLY A 132 9.04 -18.27 18.43
N ILE A 133 9.04 -17.27 17.53
CA ILE A 133 10.29 -16.65 17.04
C ILE A 133 10.85 -15.74 18.13
N SER A 134 12.16 -15.81 18.35
CA SER A 134 12.82 -15.01 19.39
C SER A 134 12.82 -13.52 19.07
N SER A 135 12.73 -12.66 20.10
CA SER A 135 12.75 -11.20 19.97
C SER A 135 13.97 -10.69 19.21
N THR A 136 15.14 -11.29 19.40
CA THR A 136 16.38 -10.92 18.70
C THR A 136 16.29 -11.09 17.16
N ILE A 137 15.51 -12.07 16.71
CA ILE A 137 15.25 -12.26 15.27
C ILE A 137 14.21 -11.26 14.78
N ILE A 138 13.16 -11.06 15.58
CA ILE A 138 12.05 -10.16 15.25
C ILE A 138 12.52 -8.73 15.09
N GLU A 139 13.39 -8.23 15.97
CA GLU A 139 13.99 -6.88 15.89
C GLU A 139 14.76 -6.61 14.58
N LYS A 140 15.24 -7.66 13.92
CA LYS A 140 15.93 -7.57 12.62
C LYS A 140 14.97 -7.62 11.41
N VAL A 141 13.70 -7.89 11.65
CA VAL A 141 12.69 -8.06 10.59
C VAL A 141 11.57 -7.03 10.74
N ALA A 142 10.98 -6.91 11.93
CA ALA A 142 9.89 -5.99 12.18
C ALA A 142 10.38 -4.53 12.18
N PHE A 143 9.74 -3.69 11.36
CA PHE A 143 10.16 -2.30 11.19
C PHE A 143 9.29 -1.36 12.03
N THR A 144 9.47 -1.36 13.34
CA THR A 144 8.70 -0.52 14.27
C THR A 144 9.00 0.96 14.09
N GLN A 145 10.25 1.32 13.78
CA GLN A 145 10.68 2.70 13.55
C GLN A 145 9.99 3.36 12.34
N LEU A 146 9.40 2.57 11.44
CA LEU A 146 8.55 3.08 10.37
C LEU A 146 7.35 3.87 10.94
N TYR A 147 6.88 3.53 12.12
CA TYR A 147 5.70 4.08 12.77
C TYR A 147 6.02 5.05 13.91
N ASP A 148 7.13 4.83 14.60
CA ASP A 148 7.53 5.59 15.79
C ASP A 148 8.47 6.76 15.46
N SER A 149 8.88 6.91 14.19
CA SER A 149 9.80 7.96 13.75
C SER A 149 9.27 8.73 12.54
N THR A 150 10.02 9.74 12.10
CA THR A 150 9.73 10.45 10.85
C THR A 150 10.13 9.61 9.63
N LYS A 151 9.54 9.90 8.47
CA LYS A 151 9.90 9.24 7.21
C LYS A 151 11.42 9.30 6.94
N THR A 152 12.02 10.48 7.15
CA THR A 152 13.46 10.67 6.93
C THR A 152 14.28 9.79 7.87
N ALA A 153 13.94 9.72 9.16
CA ALA A 153 14.65 8.89 10.12
C ALA A 153 14.47 7.38 9.80
N ALA A 154 13.28 6.95 9.43
CA ALA A 154 13.03 5.56 9.03
C ALA A 154 13.83 5.17 7.77
N GLN A 155 13.99 6.09 6.81
CA GLN A 155 14.78 5.85 5.59
C GLN A 155 16.29 5.70 5.86
N GLN A 156 16.77 6.16 7.01
CA GLN A 156 18.18 6.01 7.41
C GLN A 156 18.51 4.64 8.03
N LEU A 157 17.54 3.73 8.07
CA LEU A 157 17.67 2.37 8.62
C LEU A 157 17.57 1.31 7.50
N PRO A 158 18.50 1.25 6.54
CA PRO A 158 18.42 0.37 5.38
C PRO A 158 18.45 -1.12 5.76
N GLU A 159 19.04 -1.45 6.91
CA GLU A 159 19.15 -2.83 7.39
C GLU A 159 17.83 -3.46 7.80
N ILE A 160 16.81 -2.65 8.13
CA ILE A 160 15.44 -3.10 8.45
C ILE A 160 14.39 -2.58 7.46
N ASN A 161 14.72 -1.60 6.62
CA ASN A 161 13.84 -1.09 5.56
C ASN A 161 13.87 -2.00 4.33
N ARG A 162 13.36 -3.24 4.47
CA ARG A 162 13.51 -4.31 3.48
C ARG A 162 12.22 -4.68 2.77
N PHE A 163 11.07 -4.14 3.20
CA PHE A 163 9.78 -4.46 2.59
C PHE A 163 9.51 -3.62 1.36
N LYS A 164 8.95 -4.26 0.33
CA LYS A 164 8.55 -3.62 -0.92
C LYS A 164 7.15 -4.08 -1.30
N ILE A 165 6.35 -3.19 -1.81
CA ILE A 165 5.05 -3.49 -2.42
C ILE A 165 5.25 -3.44 -3.93
N LYS A 166 5.00 -4.53 -4.61
CA LYS A 166 5.11 -4.63 -6.07
C LYS A 166 3.86 -5.29 -6.64
N GLY A 167 3.47 -4.85 -7.81
CA GLY A 167 2.32 -5.43 -8.47
C GLY A 167 2.11 -4.85 -9.85
N THR A 168 1.09 -5.37 -10.51
CA THR A 168 0.59 -4.88 -11.78
C THR A 168 -0.90 -4.66 -11.67
N TYR A 169 -1.41 -3.67 -12.37
CA TYR A 169 -2.85 -3.41 -12.44
C TYR A 169 -3.21 -2.90 -13.84
N GLN A 170 -4.46 -3.10 -14.17
CA GLN A 170 -5.11 -2.43 -15.29
C GLN A 170 -6.17 -1.50 -14.73
N SER A 171 -6.22 -0.28 -15.23
CA SER A 171 -7.31 0.65 -14.94
C SER A 171 -8.09 0.89 -16.21
N SER A 172 -9.41 0.96 -16.10
CA SER A 172 -10.23 1.53 -17.17
C SER A 172 -9.93 3.02 -17.17
N VAL A 173 -9.26 3.44 -18.20
CA VAL A 173 -8.68 4.76 -18.36
C VAL A 173 -9.73 5.82 -18.10
N SER A 174 -9.55 6.66 -17.08
CA SER A 174 -9.69 8.07 -17.40
C SER A 174 -8.44 8.41 -18.20
N SER A 175 -8.58 8.97 -19.37
CA SER A 175 -7.48 9.52 -20.18
C SER A 175 -6.78 10.69 -19.45
N GLU A 176 -7.01 10.84 -18.16
CA GLU A 176 -6.58 11.95 -17.32
C GLU A 176 -5.50 11.48 -16.35
N ILE A 177 -4.39 12.16 -16.38
CA ILE A 177 -3.28 11.99 -15.44
C ILE A 177 -3.30 13.20 -14.51
N SER A 178 -3.64 13.00 -13.23
CA SER A 178 -3.57 14.08 -12.25
C SER A 178 -2.11 14.49 -12.00
N LEU A 179 -1.83 15.76 -12.18
CA LEU A 179 -0.52 16.35 -11.91
C LEU A 179 -0.32 16.65 -10.40
N ASN A 180 -1.37 16.46 -9.58
CA ASN A 180 -1.39 16.74 -8.14
C ASN A 180 -0.93 18.17 -7.78
N ALA A 181 -1.18 19.12 -8.67
CA ALA A 181 -0.88 20.53 -8.50
C ALA A 181 -2.06 21.36 -9.02
N MET A 182 -2.27 22.52 -8.47
CA MET A 182 -3.30 23.47 -8.91
C MET A 182 -2.62 24.75 -9.41
N ASN A 183 -3.28 25.45 -10.31
CA ASN A 183 -2.76 26.71 -10.92
C ASN A 183 -1.36 26.53 -11.53
N ILE A 184 -1.21 25.48 -12.32
CA ILE A 184 0.04 25.17 -13.01
C ILE A 184 0.31 26.24 -14.07
N PRO A 185 1.54 26.76 -14.19
CA PRO A 185 1.85 27.73 -15.26
C PRO A 185 1.61 27.13 -16.65
N GLN A 186 0.93 27.89 -17.49
CA GLN A 186 0.59 27.46 -18.85
C GLN A 186 1.86 27.14 -19.66
N GLY A 187 1.89 26.02 -20.37
CA GLY A 187 3.03 25.57 -21.15
C GLY A 187 4.20 24.97 -20.34
N SER A 188 4.05 24.79 -19.01
CA SER A 188 5.08 24.17 -18.17
C SER A 188 5.03 22.65 -18.14
N VAL A 189 3.97 22.04 -18.69
CA VAL A 189 3.78 20.59 -18.72
C VAL A 189 4.32 20.02 -20.02
N VAL A 190 5.20 19.03 -19.92
CA VAL A 190 5.71 18.28 -21.07
C VAL A 190 5.32 16.82 -20.90
N VAL A 191 4.63 16.27 -21.89
CA VAL A 191 4.23 14.86 -21.90
C VAL A 191 5.07 14.10 -22.91
N THR A 192 5.59 12.95 -22.49
CA THR A 192 6.37 12.06 -23.36
C THR A 192 5.76 10.65 -23.36
N ALA A 193 5.73 10.02 -24.53
CA ALA A 193 5.33 8.62 -24.65
C ALA A 193 6.31 7.90 -25.59
N GLY A 194 6.82 6.74 -25.15
CA GLY A 194 7.80 5.98 -25.91
C GLY A 194 9.10 6.76 -26.26
N GLY A 195 9.48 7.73 -25.41
CA GLY A 195 10.65 8.58 -25.63
C GLY A 195 10.43 9.76 -26.59
N GLN A 196 9.20 9.96 -27.10
CA GLN A 196 8.84 11.10 -27.93
C GLN A 196 8.02 12.12 -27.15
N ILE A 197 8.28 13.41 -27.39
CA ILE A 197 7.49 14.52 -26.82
C ILE A 197 6.19 14.60 -27.59
N LEU A 198 5.07 14.61 -26.86
CA LEU A 198 3.74 14.78 -27.43
C LEU A 198 3.39 16.26 -27.58
N THR A 199 2.48 16.55 -28.50
CA THR A 199 2.03 17.92 -28.81
C THR A 199 0.74 18.24 -28.05
N GLU A 200 0.76 19.26 -27.21
CA GLU A 200 -0.41 19.78 -26.50
C GLU A 200 -1.46 20.32 -27.50
N GLY A 201 -2.73 20.08 -27.20
CA GLY A 201 -3.86 20.45 -28.04
C GLY A 201 -4.14 19.49 -29.21
N ALA A 202 -3.19 18.59 -29.54
CA ALA A 202 -3.37 17.57 -30.58
C ALA A 202 -3.36 16.15 -30.01
N GLN A 203 -2.47 15.85 -29.12
CA GLN A 203 -2.26 14.49 -28.55
C GLN A 203 -2.60 14.42 -27.06
N TYR A 204 -2.56 15.53 -26.36
CA TYR A 204 -3.04 15.66 -24.98
C TYR A 204 -3.56 17.08 -24.73
N MET A 205 -4.31 17.24 -23.66
CA MET A 205 -4.77 18.53 -23.13
C MET A 205 -4.44 18.61 -21.64
N VAL A 206 -4.17 19.81 -21.15
CA VAL A 206 -3.88 20.05 -19.72
C VAL A 206 -4.92 21.00 -19.16
N ASP A 207 -5.53 20.61 -18.03
CA ASP A 207 -6.25 21.55 -17.18
C ASP A 207 -5.27 22.22 -16.23
N TYR A 208 -4.78 23.37 -16.60
CA TYR A 208 -3.79 24.10 -15.83
C TYR A 208 -4.33 24.64 -14.49
N ASN A 209 -5.66 24.71 -14.31
CA ASN A 209 -6.27 25.16 -13.07
C ASN A 209 -6.39 24.01 -12.06
N LEU A 210 -6.79 22.84 -12.53
CA LEU A 210 -7.07 21.68 -11.66
C LEU A 210 -5.89 20.71 -11.57
N GLY A 211 -5.03 20.66 -12.59
CA GLY A 211 -3.88 19.74 -12.66
C GLY A 211 -4.29 18.31 -12.85
#